data_8caf6bc5f7f89a54feabefe908f78625
#
_entry.id   8caf6bc5f7f89a54feabefe908f78625
#
_cell.length_a   1.000
_cell.length_b   1.000
_cell.length_c   1.000
_cell.angle_alpha   90.00
_cell.angle_beta   90.00
_cell.angle_gamma   90.00
#
_symmetry.space_group_name_H-M   'P 1'
#
loop_
_entity.id
_entity.type
_entity.pdbx_description
1 polymer ?
#
loop_
_entity_poly.entity_id
_entity_poly.type
_entity_poly.pdbx_seq_one_letter_code
_entity_poly.pdbx_strand_id
1 'polypeptide(L)'
;MENQITIREAVTETDIAAVWEQLHIYHKRDIFLDPESEDLEYFLGSEYYDHMMKIHSRPQDRCYFLFFHRDGQDIGFAMPVIYTTEDGKCFIMEYCVYPEFRGNGTGKECARVLLDWAKENGALYAELNHGSNERRRHFWESVGFIENGADEWGEPLMILPPAEDAPITIEVLSDPEDWQLKKLENGFLKEIGESPATEEKQKQLAQAIQDGKITFFVAKRGYRAVGMCSVAKCFSTFACTDTGVFDDFYIEPVFRKKGVARKLAQAAQDWCNENGLASLTVCCAPCDEGMYQALGFDVRLGSTFAHIV
;
A
#
# COMPACT_ATOMS: atom_id res chain seq x y z
N MET A 1 -30.25 -18.73 18.44
CA MET A 1 -29.46 -18.06 17.37
C MET A 1 -29.59 -16.54 17.48
N GLU A 2 -29.92 -16.08 18.66
CA GLU A 2 -29.98 -14.66 19.04
C GLU A 2 -28.57 -14.27 19.46
N ASN A 3 -28.05 -13.14 18.95
CA ASN A 3 -26.77 -12.51 19.28
C ASN A 3 -25.63 -12.64 18.23
N GLN A 4 -25.87 -13.23 17.06
CA GLN A 4 -24.84 -13.29 16.02
C GLN A 4 -24.86 -12.03 15.15
N ILE A 5 -23.68 -11.43 14.92
CA ILE A 5 -23.52 -10.32 13.98
C ILE A 5 -23.55 -10.87 12.54
N THR A 6 -24.31 -10.22 11.67
CA THR A 6 -24.39 -10.53 10.24
C THR A 6 -24.13 -9.28 9.40
N ILE A 7 -23.81 -9.47 8.12
CA ILE A 7 -23.69 -8.39 7.14
C ILE A 7 -25.05 -8.23 6.41
N ARG A 8 -25.48 -6.98 6.27
CA ARG A 8 -26.58 -6.57 5.41
C ARG A 8 -26.06 -5.52 4.41
N GLU A 9 -26.13 -5.81 3.13
CA GLU A 9 -25.76 -4.84 2.09
C GLU A 9 -26.84 -3.76 1.95
N ALA A 10 -26.44 -2.50 1.86
CA ALA A 10 -27.29 -1.36 1.60
C ALA A 10 -27.50 -1.25 0.09
N VAL A 11 -28.67 -1.71 -0.39
CA VAL A 11 -28.98 -1.79 -1.84
C VAL A 11 -30.03 -0.78 -2.29
N THR A 12 -30.85 -0.28 -1.39
CA THR A 12 -31.87 0.74 -1.70
C THR A 12 -31.30 2.15 -1.53
N GLU A 13 -31.87 3.13 -2.23
CA GLU A 13 -31.50 4.54 -2.03
C GLU A 13 -31.63 4.98 -0.58
N THR A 14 -32.66 4.48 0.13
CA THR A 14 -32.84 4.77 1.55
C THR A 14 -31.73 4.16 2.42
N ASP A 15 -31.32 2.93 2.12
CA ASP A 15 -30.20 2.30 2.85
C ASP A 15 -28.90 3.04 2.60
N ILE A 16 -28.62 3.41 1.34
CA ILE A 16 -27.42 4.17 0.97
C ILE A 16 -27.42 5.53 1.69
N ALA A 17 -28.55 6.24 1.68
CA ALA A 17 -28.66 7.51 2.42
C ALA A 17 -28.39 7.33 3.93
N ALA A 18 -28.88 6.22 4.52
CA ALA A 18 -28.62 5.92 5.93
C ALA A 18 -27.13 5.65 6.21
N VAL A 19 -26.40 4.96 5.30
CA VAL A 19 -24.94 4.79 5.44
C VAL A 19 -24.25 6.15 5.43
N TRP A 20 -24.62 7.04 4.48
CA TRP A 20 -24.03 8.38 4.36
C TRP A 20 -24.29 9.26 5.58
N GLU A 21 -25.49 9.22 6.15
CA GLU A 21 -25.78 9.91 7.40
C GLU A 21 -24.87 9.44 8.53
N GLN A 22 -24.73 8.13 8.69
CA GLN A 22 -23.86 7.55 9.74
C GLN A 22 -22.36 7.82 9.46
N LEU A 23 -21.93 7.85 8.20
CA LEU A 23 -20.58 8.18 7.80
C LEU A 23 -20.23 9.64 8.20
N HIS A 24 -21.12 10.59 7.91
CA HIS A 24 -20.92 11.99 8.30
C HIS A 24 -20.83 12.15 9.83
N ILE A 25 -21.66 11.43 10.59
CA ILE A 25 -21.59 11.42 12.06
C ILE A 25 -20.25 10.85 12.53
N TYR A 26 -19.80 9.76 11.91
CA TYR A 26 -18.55 9.09 12.23
C TYR A 26 -17.34 9.98 11.92
N HIS A 27 -17.29 10.60 10.74
CA HIS A 27 -16.21 11.52 10.37
C HIS A 27 -16.07 12.67 11.37
N LYS A 28 -17.15 13.33 11.71
CA LYS A 28 -17.15 14.46 12.68
C LYS A 28 -16.77 14.04 14.09
N ARG A 29 -17.13 12.82 14.51
CA ARG A 29 -16.95 12.39 15.89
C ARG A 29 -15.62 11.65 16.12
N ASP A 30 -15.23 10.78 15.19
CA ASP A 30 -14.17 9.79 15.43
C ASP A 30 -12.92 10.01 14.55
N ILE A 31 -13.04 10.70 13.39
CA ILE A 31 -11.94 10.83 12.43
C ILE A 31 -11.33 12.23 12.47
N PHE A 32 -12.12 13.25 12.19
CA PHE A 32 -11.68 14.64 12.12
C PHE A 32 -12.08 15.37 13.39
N LEU A 33 -11.11 15.53 14.31
CA LEU A 33 -11.36 16.20 15.59
C LEU A 33 -11.36 17.72 15.46
N ASP A 34 -10.78 18.26 14.38
CA ASP A 34 -10.83 19.68 14.03
C ASP A 34 -12.02 19.93 13.10
N PRO A 35 -13.05 20.68 13.55
CA PRO A 35 -14.22 20.97 12.73
C PRO A 35 -13.95 21.92 11.56
N GLU A 36 -12.80 22.61 11.55
CA GLU A 36 -12.37 23.54 10.49
C GLU A 36 -11.37 22.90 9.51
N SER A 37 -11.14 21.58 9.61
CA SER A 37 -10.25 20.85 8.71
C SER A 37 -10.77 20.84 7.27
N GLU A 38 -9.93 21.21 6.30
CA GLU A 38 -10.22 21.11 4.86
C GLU A 38 -10.55 19.68 4.47
N ASP A 39 -9.89 18.68 5.08
CA ASP A 39 -10.18 17.26 4.86
C ASP A 39 -11.61 16.92 5.27
N LEU A 40 -12.08 17.44 6.44
CA LEU A 40 -13.46 17.21 6.86
C LEU A 40 -14.47 17.81 5.87
N GLU A 41 -14.21 19.01 5.34
CA GLU A 41 -15.06 19.63 4.34
C GLU A 41 -15.17 18.76 3.08
N TYR A 42 -14.04 18.24 2.59
CA TYR A 42 -14.01 17.30 1.46
C TYR A 42 -14.84 16.04 1.74
N PHE A 43 -14.60 15.36 2.88
CA PHE A 43 -15.27 14.10 3.22
C PHE A 43 -16.77 14.25 3.52
N LEU A 44 -17.24 15.46 3.84
CA LEU A 44 -18.67 15.76 4.00
C LEU A 44 -19.30 16.30 2.71
N GLY A 45 -18.49 16.63 1.70
CA GLY A 45 -18.90 17.28 0.47
C GLY A 45 -19.49 16.33 -0.58
N SER A 46 -20.11 16.91 -1.62
CA SER A 46 -20.63 16.16 -2.74
C SER A 46 -19.55 15.50 -3.60
N GLU A 47 -18.34 16.06 -3.59
CA GLU A 47 -17.22 15.52 -4.38
C GLU A 47 -16.82 14.11 -3.90
N TYR A 48 -16.68 13.92 -2.59
CA TYR A 48 -16.42 12.61 -2.01
C TYR A 48 -17.58 11.65 -2.23
N TYR A 49 -18.83 12.14 -2.06
CA TYR A 49 -20.03 11.35 -2.34
C TYR A 49 -20.04 10.84 -3.79
N ASP A 50 -19.87 11.72 -4.75
CA ASP A 50 -19.88 11.39 -6.18
C ASP A 50 -18.75 10.43 -6.55
N HIS A 51 -17.56 10.63 -5.96
CA HIS A 51 -16.42 9.73 -6.12
C HIS A 51 -16.74 8.30 -5.64
N MET A 52 -17.28 8.18 -4.43
CA MET A 52 -17.62 6.87 -3.85
C MET A 52 -18.77 6.20 -4.58
N MET A 53 -19.79 6.96 -5.01
CA MET A 53 -20.90 6.43 -5.81
C MET A 53 -20.41 5.95 -7.19
N LYS A 54 -19.44 6.61 -7.79
CA LYS A 54 -18.78 6.15 -9.01
C LYS A 54 -18.07 4.82 -8.82
N ILE A 55 -17.38 4.61 -7.70
CA ILE A 55 -16.75 3.33 -7.37
C ILE A 55 -17.82 2.28 -7.06
N HIS A 56 -18.87 2.64 -6.33
CA HIS A 56 -19.97 1.73 -5.99
C HIS A 56 -20.71 1.22 -7.25
N SER A 57 -20.87 2.06 -8.26
CA SER A 57 -21.57 1.71 -9.50
C SER A 57 -20.77 0.86 -10.49
N ARG A 58 -19.49 0.56 -10.20
CA ARG A 58 -18.67 -0.30 -11.06
C ARG A 58 -19.24 -1.72 -11.09
N PRO A 59 -19.17 -2.40 -12.24
CA PRO A 59 -19.59 -3.80 -12.35
C PRO A 59 -18.65 -4.77 -11.61
N GLN A 60 -17.37 -4.40 -11.50
CA GLN A 60 -16.29 -5.11 -10.78
C GLN A 60 -15.48 -4.09 -9.99
N ASP A 61 -14.71 -4.55 -9.01
CA ASP A 61 -13.85 -3.69 -8.19
C ASP A 61 -14.64 -2.53 -7.57
N ARG A 62 -15.79 -2.85 -7.04
CA ARG A 62 -16.75 -1.87 -6.53
C ARG A 62 -16.66 -1.68 -5.02
N CYS A 63 -17.05 -0.50 -4.55
CA CYS A 63 -17.30 -0.25 -3.15
C CYS A 63 -18.65 -0.84 -2.74
N TYR A 64 -18.66 -1.54 -1.62
CA TYR A 64 -19.89 -2.04 -1.00
C TYR A 64 -20.24 -1.17 0.21
N PHE A 65 -21.53 -0.91 0.39
CA PHE A 65 -22.06 -0.25 1.57
C PHE A 65 -22.72 -1.32 2.45
N LEU A 66 -22.15 -1.59 3.61
CA LEU A 66 -22.52 -2.71 4.47
C LEU A 66 -22.91 -2.23 5.84
N PHE A 67 -23.98 -2.81 6.40
CA PHE A 67 -24.33 -2.68 7.81
C PHE A 67 -23.93 -3.94 8.58
N PHE A 68 -23.41 -3.76 9.78
CA PHE A 68 -23.35 -4.81 10.78
C PHE A 68 -24.69 -4.89 11.49
N HIS A 69 -25.38 -6.01 11.38
CA HIS A 69 -26.72 -6.20 11.87
C HIS A 69 -26.74 -7.22 13.01
N ARG A 70 -27.42 -6.90 14.14
CA ARG A 70 -27.60 -7.79 15.28
C ARG A 70 -28.93 -7.51 15.95
N ASP A 71 -29.69 -8.57 16.30
CA ASP A 71 -30.95 -8.50 17.02
C ASP A 71 -31.97 -7.50 16.44
N GLY A 72 -32.07 -7.46 15.10
CA GLY A 72 -33.06 -6.64 14.40
C GLY A 72 -32.65 -5.17 14.20
N GLN A 73 -31.42 -4.78 14.54
CA GLN A 73 -30.92 -3.41 14.38
C GLN A 73 -29.51 -3.36 13.79
N ASP A 74 -29.21 -2.25 13.13
CA ASP A 74 -27.87 -1.97 12.63
C ASP A 74 -27.01 -1.40 13.77
N ILE A 75 -25.82 -2.00 13.99
CA ILE A 75 -24.91 -1.67 15.09
C ILE A 75 -23.62 -1.00 14.62
N GLY A 76 -23.47 -0.81 13.31
CA GLY A 76 -22.30 -0.22 12.67
C GLY A 76 -22.35 -0.38 11.18
N PHE A 77 -21.33 0.09 10.49
CA PHE A 77 -21.20 -0.02 9.03
C PHE A 77 -19.75 -0.20 8.59
N ALA A 78 -19.58 -0.64 7.35
CA ALA A 78 -18.29 -0.67 6.67
C ALA A 78 -18.45 -0.35 5.18
N MET A 79 -17.38 0.19 4.59
CA MET A 79 -17.28 0.48 3.16
C MET A 79 -16.01 -0.16 2.58
N PRO A 80 -16.01 -1.46 2.28
CA PRO A 80 -14.90 -2.11 1.61
C PRO A 80 -15.00 -1.98 0.08
N VAL A 81 -13.84 -1.92 -0.58
CA VAL A 81 -13.69 -2.14 -2.03
C VAL A 81 -12.99 -3.48 -2.24
N ILE A 82 -13.53 -4.36 -3.08
CA ILE A 82 -12.90 -5.64 -3.41
C ILE A 82 -12.41 -5.59 -4.86
N TYR A 83 -11.10 -5.69 -5.04
CA TYR A 83 -10.42 -5.62 -6.35
C TYR A 83 -10.25 -7.03 -6.93
N THR A 84 -11.36 -7.61 -7.39
CA THR A 84 -11.39 -8.99 -7.92
C THR A 84 -10.70 -9.15 -9.27
N THR A 85 -10.58 -8.07 -10.05
CA THR A 85 -9.89 -8.08 -11.35
C THR A 85 -8.39 -7.82 -11.24
N GLU A 86 -7.91 -7.50 -10.03
CA GLU A 86 -6.50 -7.31 -9.73
C GLU A 86 -5.94 -8.50 -8.93
N ASP A 87 -5.48 -8.25 -7.71
CA ASP A 87 -4.84 -9.26 -6.85
C ASP A 87 -5.74 -9.78 -5.72
N GLY A 88 -7.04 -9.47 -5.78
CA GLY A 88 -8.03 -9.88 -4.78
C GLY A 88 -7.96 -9.09 -3.48
N LYS A 89 -7.44 -7.87 -3.50
CA LYS A 89 -7.41 -6.99 -2.34
C LYS A 89 -8.82 -6.58 -1.90
N CYS A 90 -9.12 -6.70 -0.61
CA CYS A 90 -10.20 -5.98 0.04
C CYS A 90 -9.61 -4.74 0.73
N PHE A 91 -9.84 -3.55 0.19
CA PHE A 91 -9.45 -2.32 0.86
C PHE A 91 -10.61 -1.81 1.73
N ILE A 92 -10.39 -1.74 3.05
CA ILE A 92 -11.40 -1.26 3.99
C ILE A 92 -11.29 0.27 4.07
N MET A 93 -12.12 0.96 3.29
CA MET A 93 -12.14 2.43 3.26
C MET A 93 -12.64 2.99 4.59
N GLU A 94 -13.79 2.47 5.07
CA GLU A 94 -14.45 2.94 6.26
C GLU A 94 -14.92 1.77 7.12
N TYR A 95 -14.82 1.94 8.43
CA TYR A 95 -15.25 0.95 9.41
C TYR A 95 -15.68 1.60 10.71
N CYS A 96 -16.92 1.43 11.08
CA CYS A 96 -17.48 2.01 12.29
C CYS A 96 -18.41 1.04 13.02
N VAL A 97 -18.22 0.89 14.33
CA VAL A 97 -19.23 0.36 15.25
C VAL A 97 -19.81 1.55 16.00
N TYR A 98 -21.13 1.65 16.08
CA TYR A 98 -21.79 2.77 16.74
C TYR A 98 -21.42 2.80 18.24
N PRO A 99 -21.29 3.99 18.85
CA PRO A 99 -20.75 4.14 20.21
C PRO A 99 -21.44 3.27 21.26
N GLU A 100 -22.74 3.17 21.18
CA GLU A 100 -23.59 2.41 22.12
C GLU A 100 -23.35 0.90 22.09
N PHE A 101 -22.74 0.39 20.99
CA PHE A 101 -22.41 -1.02 20.81
C PHE A 101 -20.92 -1.32 20.98
N ARG A 102 -20.09 -0.31 21.27
CA ARG A 102 -18.66 -0.48 21.49
C ARG A 102 -18.37 -1.13 22.84
N GLY A 103 -17.25 -1.80 22.93
CA GLY A 103 -16.85 -2.57 24.11
C GLY A 103 -17.17 -4.06 23.97
N ASN A 104 -16.83 -4.85 24.96
CA ASN A 104 -17.09 -6.29 25.06
C ASN A 104 -16.68 -7.12 23.81
N GLY A 105 -15.73 -6.62 23.00
CA GLY A 105 -15.26 -7.32 21.81
C GLY A 105 -16.09 -7.11 20.54
N THR A 106 -17.21 -6.37 20.59
CA THR A 106 -18.10 -6.15 19.42
C THR A 106 -17.34 -5.68 18.17
N GLY A 107 -16.40 -4.72 18.31
CA GLY A 107 -15.61 -4.26 17.17
C GLY A 107 -14.80 -5.38 16.50
N LYS A 108 -14.15 -6.24 17.29
CA LYS A 108 -13.41 -7.38 16.73
C LYS A 108 -14.32 -8.41 16.07
N GLU A 109 -15.49 -8.62 16.62
CA GLU A 109 -16.48 -9.52 16.03
C GLU A 109 -17.00 -8.98 14.70
N CYS A 110 -17.35 -7.69 14.62
CA CYS A 110 -17.73 -7.03 13.37
C CYS A 110 -16.60 -7.12 12.32
N ALA A 111 -15.34 -6.88 12.72
CA ALA A 111 -14.21 -6.99 11.81
C ALA A 111 -14.03 -8.41 11.26
N ARG A 112 -14.17 -9.44 12.08
CA ARG A 112 -14.11 -10.84 11.61
C ARG A 112 -15.24 -11.16 10.62
N VAL A 113 -16.46 -10.76 10.95
CA VAL A 113 -17.62 -10.96 10.06
C VAL A 113 -17.43 -10.24 8.73
N LEU A 114 -16.85 -9.03 8.73
CA LEU A 114 -16.49 -8.30 7.52
C LEU A 114 -15.43 -9.06 6.69
N LEU A 115 -14.40 -9.56 7.33
CA LEU A 115 -13.32 -10.28 6.64
C LEU A 115 -13.81 -11.63 6.06
N ASP A 116 -14.67 -12.34 6.79
CA ASP A 116 -15.28 -13.57 6.29
C ASP A 116 -16.19 -13.27 5.09
N TRP A 117 -17.03 -12.23 5.19
CA TRP A 117 -17.86 -11.76 4.08
C TRP A 117 -17.02 -11.34 2.87
N ALA A 118 -15.93 -10.59 3.07
CA ALA A 118 -15.05 -10.18 2.00
C ALA A 118 -14.44 -11.38 1.27
N LYS A 119 -14.00 -12.40 2.02
CA LYS A 119 -13.49 -13.66 1.47
C LYS A 119 -14.53 -14.40 0.64
N GLU A 120 -15.77 -14.49 1.11
CA GLU A 120 -16.89 -15.08 0.37
C GLU A 120 -17.20 -14.30 -0.93
N ASN A 121 -16.87 -13.00 -0.97
CA ASN A 121 -17.02 -12.13 -2.15
C ASN A 121 -15.73 -11.99 -3.00
N GLY A 122 -14.76 -12.90 -2.83
CA GLY A 122 -13.58 -13.01 -3.69
C GLY A 122 -12.33 -12.31 -3.20
N ALA A 123 -12.35 -11.75 -1.98
CA ALA A 123 -11.13 -11.17 -1.39
C ALA A 123 -10.14 -12.26 -1.01
N LEU A 124 -8.87 -12.08 -1.37
CA LEU A 124 -7.77 -12.96 -0.99
C LEU A 124 -7.01 -12.45 0.24
N TYR A 125 -7.05 -11.14 0.49
CA TYR A 125 -6.45 -10.48 1.64
C TYR A 125 -7.14 -9.14 1.89
N ALA A 126 -6.82 -8.50 3.02
CA ALA A 126 -7.36 -7.19 3.36
C ALA A 126 -6.26 -6.16 3.62
N GLU A 127 -6.52 -4.92 3.26
CA GLU A 127 -5.64 -3.78 3.48
C GLU A 127 -6.46 -2.58 3.94
N LEU A 128 -5.86 -1.73 4.73
CA LEU A 128 -6.48 -0.49 5.20
C LEU A 128 -5.43 0.54 5.57
N ASN A 129 -5.87 1.80 5.68
CA ASN A 129 -5.13 2.91 6.21
C ASN A 129 -5.64 3.23 7.63
N HIS A 130 -4.76 3.41 8.59
CA HIS A 130 -5.16 3.77 9.97
C HIS A 130 -5.02 5.28 10.27
N GLY A 131 -4.60 6.09 9.27
CA GLY A 131 -4.49 7.55 9.38
C GLY A 131 -3.60 8.01 10.53
N SER A 132 -2.44 7.35 10.74
CA SER A 132 -1.48 7.66 11.81
C SER A 132 -2.08 7.71 13.23
N ASN A 133 -3.20 7.02 13.47
CA ASN A 133 -3.88 6.99 14.77
C ASN A 133 -3.56 5.71 15.54
N GLU A 134 -2.82 5.85 16.65
CA GLU A 134 -2.37 4.73 17.50
C GLU A 134 -3.50 3.83 18.00
N ARG A 135 -4.65 4.39 18.37
CA ARG A 135 -5.80 3.59 18.85
C ARG A 135 -6.37 2.73 17.73
N ARG A 136 -6.47 3.27 16.51
CA ARG A 136 -6.91 2.52 15.33
C ARG A 136 -5.89 1.45 14.96
N ARG A 137 -4.59 1.78 14.98
CA ARG A 137 -3.50 0.84 14.75
C ARG A 137 -3.61 -0.36 15.70
N HIS A 138 -3.63 -0.13 17.02
CA HIS A 138 -3.74 -1.21 18.00
C HIS A 138 -5.02 -2.04 17.87
N PHE A 139 -6.13 -1.41 17.47
CA PHE A 139 -7.36 -2.15 17.19
C PHE A 139 -7.14 -3.17 16.06
N TRP A 140 -6.59 -2.71 14.91
CA TRP A 140 -6.37 -3.57 13.75
C TRP A 140 -5.28 -4.62 13.97
N GLU A 141 -4.22 -4.30 14.71
CA GLU A 141 -3.24 -5.29 15.18
C GLU A 141 -3.93 -6.41 15.97
N SER A 142 -4.89 -6.05 16.81
CA SER A 142 -5.65 -7.01 17.62
C SER A 142 -6.62 -7.88 16.82
N VAL A 143 -6.90 -7.51 15.55
CA VAL A 143 -7.64 -8.32 14.57
C VAL A 143 -6.69 -9.21 13.76
N GLY A 144 -5.40 -8.89 13.73
CA GLY A 144 -4.36 -9.65 13.03
C GLY A 144 -3.68 -8.91 11.88
N PHE A 145 -4.03 -7.63 11.67
CA PHE A 145 -3.33 -6.80 10.71
C PHE A 145 -1.93 -6.45 11.20
N ILE A 146 -1.00 -6.25 10.28
CA ILE A 146 0.37 -5.82 10.52
C ILE A 146 0.70 -4.62 9.65
N GLU A 147 1.55 -3.72 10.14
CA GLU A 147 2.01 -2.57 9.35
C GLU A 147 2.76 -3.02 8.10
N ASN A 148 2.50 -2.37 6.97
CA ASN A 148 3.06 -2.74 5.68
C ASN A 148 3.26 -1.53 4.76
N GLY A 149 4.23 -0.69 5.07
CA GLY A 149 4.61 0.44 4.22
C GLY A 149 3.63 1.61 4.26
N ALA A 150 3.41 2.21 3.10
CA ALA A 150 2.55 3.38 2.90
C ALA A 150 1.77 3.24 1.58
N ASP A 151 0.70 4.02 1.45
CA ASP A 151 -0.02 4.18 0.18
C ASP A 151 0.64 5.21 -0.75
N GLU A 152 0.02 5.51 -1.88
CA GLU A 152 0.49 6.48 -2.88
C GLU A 152 0.48 7.93 -2.40
N TRP A 153 -0.17 8.21 -1.27
CA TRP A 153 -0.16 9.53 -0.60
C TRP A 153 0.78 9.59 0.61
N GLY A 154 1.44 8.45 0.95
CA GLY A 154 2.37 8.34 2.07
C GLY A 154 1.69 7.97 3.40
N GLU A 155 0.40 7.68 3.39
CA GLU A 155 -0.31 7.28 4.59
C GLU A 155 -0.02 5.82 4.98
N PRO A 156 0.08 5.52 6.28
CA PRO A 156 0.50 4.20 6.76
C PRO A 156 -0.54 3.11 6.45
N LEU A 157 -0.10 2.07 5.77
CA LEU A 157 -0.91 0.89 5.47
C LEU A 157 -0.75 -0.22 6.51
N MET A 158 -1.82 -0.93 6.73
CA MET A 158 -1.84 -2.22 7.43
C MET A 158 -2.43 -3.29 6.52
N ILE A 159 -1.86 -4.49 6.59
CA ILE A 159 -2.30 -5.63 5.78
C ILE A 159 -2.65 -6.83 6.68
N LEU A 160 -3.71 -7.53 6.33
CA LEU A 160 -3.93 -8.91 6.72
C LEU A 160 -3.47 -9.78 5.54
N PRO A 161 -2.32 -10.47 5.66
CA PRO A 161 -1.61 -11.03 4.51
C PRO A 161 -2.43 -12.07 3.74
N PRO A 162 -2.23 -12.16 2.39
CA PRO A 162 -2.80 -13.22 1.58
C PRO A 162 -2.13 -14.57 1.88
N ALA A 163 -2.77 -15.66 1.48
CA ALA A 163 -2.11 -16.97 1.38
C ALA A 163 -0.89 -16.89 0.44
N GLU A 164 0.16 -17.69 0.70
CA GLU A 164 1.50 -17.53 0.11
C GLU A 164 1.69 -18.14 -1.29
N ASP A 165 0.62 -18.34 -2.08
CA ASP A 165 0.66 -19.27 -3.22
C ASP A 165 1.04 -18.66 -4.57
N ALA A 166 1.05 -17.33 -4.71
CA ALA A 166 1.42 -16.68 -5.98
C ALA A 166 2.94 -16.51 -6.11
N PRO A 167 3.55 -16.87 -7.27
CA PRO A 167 4.98 -16.67 -7.49
C PRO A 167 5.32 -15.18 -7.57
N ILE A 168 6.55 -14.85 -7.15
CA ILE A 168 7.12 -13.51 -7.36
C ILE A 168 7.74 -13.44 -8.74
N THR A 169 7.28 -12.49 -9.55
CA THR A 169 7.87 -12.09 -10.84
C THR A 169 8.59 -10.76 -10.71
N ILE A 170 9.58 -10.52 -11.58
CA ILE A 170 10.26 -9.22 -11.68
C ILE A 170 9.99 -8.65 -13.06
N GLU A 171 9.61 -7.39 -13.11
CA GLU A 171 9.35 -6.65 -14.33
C GLU A 171 10.18 -5.37 -14.35
N VAL A 172 10.63 -4.97 -15.54
CA VAL A 172 11.14 -3.61 -15.75
C VAL A 172 9.94 -2.69 -15.87
N LEU A 173 9.94 -1.61 -15.11
CA LEU A 173 8.84 -0.65 -15.12
C LEU A 173 8.70 -0.01 -16.50
N SER A 174 7.51 -0.09 -17.08
CA SER A 174 7.19 0.48 -18.39
C SER A 174 6.40 1.79 -18.31
N ASP A 175 5.61 1.96 -17.26
CA ASP A 175 4.84 3.17 -17.00
C ASP A 175 5.46 3.94 -15.82
N PRO A 176 6.09 5.09 -16.08
CA PRO A 176 6.74 5.88 -15.04
C PRO A 176 5.77 6.56 -14.09
N GLU A 177 4.47 6.58 -14.40
CA GLU A 177 3.42 7.13 -13.55
C GLU A 177 2.62 6.04 -12.81
N ASP A 178 3.09 4.79 -12.84
CA ASP A 178 2.44 3.67 -12.12
C ASP A 178 2.26 4.01 -10.63
N TRP A 179 1.02 4.03 -10.17
CA TRP A 179 0.67 4.32 -8.78
C TRP A 179 1.30 3.33 -7.79
N GLN A 180 1.54 2.09 -8.21
CA GLN A 180 2.20 1.09 -7.38
C GLN A 180 3.68 1.43 -7.14
N LEU A 181 4.37 2.05 -8.12
CA LEU A 181 5.71 2.57 -7.89
C LEU A 181 5.69 3.69 -6.84
N LYS A 182 4.78 4.66 -6.96
CA LYS A 182 4.63 5.76 -5.98
C LYS A 182 4.39 5.23 -4.57
N LYS A 183 3.55 4.20 -4.43
CA LYS A 183 3.33 3.51 -3.16
C LYS A 183 4.60 2.89 -2.59
N LEU A 184 5.38 2.17 -3.40
CA LEU A 184 6.64 1.56 -2.97
C LEU A 184 7.68 2.61 -2.59
N GLU A 185 7.78 3.71 -3.35
CA GLU A 185 8.66 4.84 -3.04
C GLU A 185 8.28 5.52 -1.74
N ASN A 186 7.00 5.78 -1.50
CA ASN A 186 6.53 6.34 -0.24
C ASN A 186 6.79 5.39 0.93
N GLY A 187 6.66 4.09 0.73
CA GLY A 187 7.05 3.08 1.71
C GLY A 187 8.54 3.13 2.04
N PHE A 188 9.40 3.28 1.01
CA PHE A 188 10.84 3.45 1.17
C PHE A 188 11.19 4.75 1.90
N LEU A 189 10.66 5.90 1.46
CA LEU A 189 10.88 7.21 2.09
C LEU A 189 10.48 7.20 3.56
N LYS A 190 9.33 6.63 3.87
CA LYS A 190 8.87 6.47 5.26
C LYS A 190 9.83 5.63 6.10
N GLU A 191 10.38 4.55 5.55
CA GLU A 191 11.31 3.69 6.28
C GLU A 191 12.63 4.39 6.61
N ILE A 192 13.11 5.27 5.73
CA ILE A 192 14.31 6.08 5.97
C ILE A 192 14.04 7.39 6.74
N GLY A 193 12.78 7.64 7.15
CA GLY A 193 12.39 8.82 7.92
C GLY A 193 12.19 10.10 7.10
N GLU A 194 12.02 9.97 5.79
CA GLU A 194 11.75 11.07 4.86
C GLU A 194 10.25 11.26 4.63
N SER A 195 9.89 12.47 4.17
CA SER A 195 8.52 12.79 3.77
C SER A 195 8.19 12.20 2.40
N PRO A 196 6.90 11.91 2.11
CA PRO A 196 6.47 11.48 0.79
C PRO A 196 6.95 12.40 -0.32
N ALA A 197 7.17 11.85 -1.50
CA ALA A 197 7.61 12.62 -2.66
C ALA A 197 6.52 13.61 -3.10
N THR A 198 6.89 14.89 -3.24
CA THR A 198 5.98 15.92 -3.77
C THR A 198 5.64 15.62 -5.25
N GLU A 199 4.51 16.14 -5.74
CA GLU A 199 4.14 16.00 -7.15
C GLU A 199 5.25 16.46 -8.12
N GLU A 200 6.00 17.50 -7.76
CA GLU A 200 7.11 17.97 -8.57
C GLU A 200 8.24 16.95 -8.64
N LYS A 201 8.64 16.36 -7.52
CA LYS A 201 9.63 15.28 -7.46
C LYS A 201 9.16 14.05 -8.24
N GLN A 202 7.89 13.67 -8.13
CA GLN A 202 7.31 12.57 -8.89
C GLN A 202 7.37 12.81 -10.41
N LYS A 203 7.06 14.03 -10.86
CA LYS A 203 7.18 14.42 -12.29
C LYS A 203 8.63 14.38 -12.77
N GLN A 204 9.58 14.82 -11.94
CA GLN A 204 11.02 14.77 -12.27
C GLN A 204 11.50 13.32 -12.36
N LEU A 205 11.05 12.44 -11.47
CA LEU A 205 11.36 11.03 -11.51
C LEU A 205 10.79 10.35 -12.76
N ALA A 206 9.51 10.58 -13.06
CA ALA A 206 8.87 10.07 -14.27
C ALA A 206 9.64 10.51 -15.54
N GLN A 207 10.08 11.76 -15.61
CA GLN A 207 10.91 12.24 -16.70
C GLN A 207 12.28 11.54 -16.78
N ALA A 208 12.92 11.30 -15.62
CA ALA A 208 14.21 10.59 -15.57
C ALA A 208 14.09 9.13 -16.03
N ILE A 209 12.99 8.47 -15.73
CA ILE A 209 12.68 7.12 -16.22
C ILE A 209 12.47 7.14 -17.74
N GLN A 210 11.68 8.09 -18.26
CA GLN A 210 11.44 8.26 -19.69
C GLN A 210 12.73 8.55 -20.48
N ASP A 211 13.61 9.35 -19.90
CA ASP A 211 14.92 9.69 -20.47
C ASP A 211 15.92 8.52 -20.42
N GLY A 212 15.58 7.41 -19.79
CA GLY A 212 16.47 6.26 -19.60
C GLY A 212 17.67 6.51 -18.69
N LYS A 213 17.57 7.54 -17.82
CA LYS A 213 18.61 7.86 -16.80
C LYS A 213 18.59 6.88 -15.65
N ILE A 214 17.41 6.38 -15.32
CA ILE A 214 17.16 5.42 -14.26
C ILE A 214 16.17 4.36 -14.74
N THR A 215 16.39 3.11 -14.37
CA THR A 215 15.53 1.97 -14.70
C THR A 215 15.07 1.33 -13.40
N PHE A 216 13.76 1.20 -13.22
CA PHE A 216 13.17 0.52 -12.08
C PHE A 216 12.85 -0.93 -12.39
N PHE A 217 13.11 -1.79 -11.41
CA PHE A 217 12.72 -3.20 -11.37
C PHE A 217 11.68 -3.36 -10.28
N VAL A 218 10.52 -3.89 -10.63
CA VAL A 218 9.41 -4.06 -9.71
C VAL A 218 9.15 -5.55 -9.51
N ALA A 219 9.15 -5.97 -8.25
CA ALA A 219 8.74 -7.30 -7.87
C ALA A 219 7.23 -7.33 -7.70
N LYS A 220 6.54 -8.23 -8.40
CA LYS A 220 5.09 -8.41 -8.31
C LYS A 220 4.74 -9.78 -7.76
N ARG A 221 3.67 -9.81 -6.97
CA ARG A 221 2.96 -11.01 -6.56
C ARG A 221 1.54 -10.95 -7.12
N GLY A 222 1.27 -11.72 -8.17
CA GLY A 222 0.10 -11.45 -9.00
C GLY A 222 0.22 -10.07 -9.65
N TYR A 223 -0.79 -9.23 -9.47
CA TYR A 223 -0.76 -7.84 -9.98
C TYR A 223 -0.21 -6.82 -8.97
N ARG A 224 -0.02 -7.23 -7.70
CA ARG A 224 0.48 -6.34 -6.64
C ARG A 224 1.99 -6.18 -6.72
N ALA A 225 2.47 -4.95 -6.82
CA ALA A 225 3.87 -4.61 -6.60
C ALA A 225 4.20 -4.69 -5.10
N VAL A 226 5.22 -5.48 -4.75
CA VAL A 226 5.62 -5.80 -3.37
C VAL A 226 7.04 -5.39 -3.03
N GLY A 227 7.79 -4.90 -4.01
CA GLY A 227 9.15 -4.40 -3.82
C GLY A 227 9.72 -3.82 -5.11
N MET A 228 10.77 -3.03 -4.96
CA MET A 228 11.44 -2.37 -6.07
C MET A 228 12.93 -2.26 -5.83
N CYS A 229 13.67 -2.01 -6.89
CA CYS A 229 15.00 -1.42 -6.88
C CYS A 229 15.19 -0.63 -8.18
N SER A 230 16.18 0.25 -8.19
CA SER A 230 16.54 1.02 -9.38
C SER A 230 18.00 0.82 -9.78
N VAL A 231 18.30 1.13 -11.03
CA VAL A 231 19.66 1.25 -11.58
C VAL A 231 19.77 2.57 -12.30
N ALA A 232 20.58 3.49 -11.75
CA ALA A 232 20.96 4.73 -12.41
C ALA A 232 22.23 4.52 -13.24
N LYS A 233 22.27 5.03 -14.49
CA LYS A 233 23.45 4.94 -15.36
C LYS A 233 24.40 6.09 -15.14
N CYS A 234 25.69 5.77 -15.02
CA CYS A 234 26.78 6.73 -14.95
C CYS A 234 27.88 6.34 -15.96
N PHE A 235 28.48 7.31 -16.64
CA PHE A 235 29.64 7.04 -17.51
C PHE A 235 30.91 6.93 -16.68
N SER A 236 31.63 5.81 -16.80
CA SER A 236 32.93 5.60 -16.19
C SER A 236 34.04 5.98 -17.16
N THR A 237 34.84 6.99 -16.81
CA THR A 237 36.02 7.35 -17.58
C THR A 237 37.14 6.30 -17.51
N PHE A 238 37.15 5.49 -16.45
CA PHE A 238 38.10 4.39 -16.28
C PHE A 238 37.75 3.21 -17.20
N ALA A 239 36.48 2.80 -17.23
CA ALA A 239 36.03 1.72 -18.12
C ALA A 239 35.71 2.20 -19.55
N CYS A 240 35.62 3.52 -19.79
CA CYS A 240 35.17 4.16 -21.02
C CYS A 240 33.80 3.61 -21.51
N THR A 241 32.92 3.26 -20.57
CA THR A 241 31.56 2.81 -20.83
C THR A 241 30.67 3.12 -19.64
N ASP A 242 29.37 2.83 -19.75
CA ASP A 242 28.42 3.03 -18.67
C ASP A 242 28.65 2.03 -17.52
N THR A 243 28.37 2.49 -16.32
CA THR A 243 28.26 1.72 -15.09
C THR A 243 26.89 1.97 -14.45
N GLY A 244 26.44 1.07 -13.59
CA GLY A 244 25.19 1.19 -12.85
C GLY A 244 25.42 1.52 -11.38
N VAL A 245 24.52 2.31 -10.82
CA VAL A 245 24.35 2.46 -9.36
C VAL A 245 23.02 1.83 -8.99
N PHE A 246 23.08 0.81 -8.13
CA PHE A 246 21.91 0.15 -7.55
C PHE A 246 21.41 0.97 -6.38
N ASP A 247 20.13 1.38 -6.42
CA ASP A 247 19.51 2.24 -5.41
C ASP A 247 18.02 1.93 -5.24
N ASP A 248 17.32 2.74 -4.43
CA ASP A 248 15.88 2.68 -4.16
C ASP A 248 15.38 1.26 -3.82
N PHE A 249 16.20 0.53 -3.03
CA PHE A 249 15.93 -0.87 -2.72
C PHE A 249 14.94 -1.00 -1.56
N TYR A 250 13.72 -1.34 -1.90
CA TYR A 250 12.64 -1.49 -0.93
C TYR A 250 11.79 -2.74 -1.18
N ILE A 251 11.39 -3.38 -0.09
CA ILE A 251 10.44 -4.50 -0.11
C ILE A 251 9.45 -4.27 1.02
N GLU A 252 8.17 -4.34 0.70
CA GLU A 252 7.11 -4.25 1.71
C GLU A 252 7.39 -5.24 2.85
N PRO A 253 7.30 -4.81 4.13
CA PRO A 253 7.73 -5.59 5.30
C PRO A 253 7.22 -7.04 5.31
N VAL A 254 5.95 -7.24 4.94
CA VAL A 254 5.29 -8.56 4.89
C VAL A 254 5.92 -9.51 3.88
N PHE A 255 6.55 -9.01 2.83
CA PHE A 255 7.17 -9.81 1.77
C PHE A 255 8.68 -10.00 1.94
N ARG A 256 9.27 -9.48 3.03
CA ARG A 256 10.69 -9.68 3.35
C ARG A 256 10.97 -11.13 3.74
N LYS A 257 12.24 -11.54 3.58
CA LYS A 257 12.72 -12.92 3.89
C LYS A 257 12.05 -14.03 3.07
N LYS A 258 11.36 -13.68 1.97
CA LYS A 258 10.68 -14.61 1.05
C LYS A 258 11.38 -14.70 -0.32
N GLY A 259 12.64 -14.30 -0.40
CA GLY A 259 13.47 -14.38 -1.61
C GLY A 259 13.30 -13.23 -2.60
N VAL A 260 12.43 -12.25 -2.34
CA VAL A 260 12.18 -11.09 -3.23
C VAL A 260 13.46 -10.29 -3.48
N ALA A 261 14.25 -10.00 -2.41
CA ALA A 261 15.52 -9.27 -2.51
C ALA A 261 16.48 -9.88 -3.54
N ARG A 262 16.66 -11.20 -3.48
CA ARG A 262 17.56 -11.91 -4.40
C ARG A 262 17.08 -11.84 -5.84
N LYS A 263 15.77 -11.94 -6.07
CA LYS A 263 15.21 -11.83 -7.42
C LYS A 263 15.38 -10.42 -8.01
N LEU A 264 15.15 -9.37 -7.21
CA LEU A 264 15.36 -7.97 -7.63
C LEU A 264 16.84 -7.70 -7.96
N ALA A 265 17.75 -8.06 -7.07
CA ALA A 265 19.18 -7.88 -7.28
C ALA A 265 19.68 -8.65 -8.52
N GLN A 266 19.24 -9.90 -8.70
CA GLN A 266 19.58 -10.71 -9.87
C GLN A 266 19.07 -10.07 -11.17
N ALA A 267 17.81 -9.60 -11.21
CA ALA A 267 17.26 -8.95 -12.37
C ALA A 267 18.03 -7.67 -12.75
N ALA A 268 18.42 -6.86 -11.76
CA ALA A 268 19.25 -5.68 -11.99
C ALA A 268 20.64 -6.04 -12.52
N GLN A 269 21.27 -7.10 -11.97
CA GLN A 269 22.58 -7.60 -12.45
C GLN A 269 22.49 -8.15 -13.87
N ASP A 270 21.48 -8.96 -14.18
CA ASP A 270 21.25 -9.51 -15.51
C ASP A 270 21.03 -8.40 -16.52
N TRP A 271 20.21 -7.42 -16.19
CA TRP A 271 19.97 -6.25 -17.04
C TRP A 271 21.26 -5.44 -17.29
N CYS A 272 22.11 -5.25 -16.28
CA CYS A 272 23.40 -4.58 -16.46
C CYS A 272 24.30 -5.34 -17.44
N ASN A 273 24.35 -6.66 -17.33
CA ASN A 273 25.11 -7.52 -18.25
C ASN A 273 24.58 -7.42 -19.69
N GLU A 274 23.25 -7.50 -19.86
CA GLU A 274 22.59 -7.41 -21.16
C GLU A 274 22.77 -6.04 -21.82
N ASN A 275 22.87 -4.97 -21.03
CA ASN A 275 23.08 -3.60 -21.52
C ASN A 275 24.56 -3.20 -21.58
N GLY A 276 25.49 -4.12 -21.31
CA GLY A 276 26.93 -3.88 -21.45
C GLY A 276 27.52 -2.90 -20.45
N LEU A 277 26.95 -2.77 -19.26
CA LEU A 277 27.51 -1.96 -18.18
C LEU A 277 28.74 -2.65 -17.60
N ALA A 278 29.79 -1.87 -17.33
CA ALA A 278 31.05 -2.42 -16.82
C ALA A 278 30.98 -2.89 -15.37
N SER A 279 30.07 -2.35 -14.58
CA SER A 279 29.85 -2.72 -13.17
C SER A 279 28.50 -2.25 -12.67
N LEU A 280 28.02 -2.87 -11.62
CA LEU A 280 26.90 -2.41 -10.81
C LEU A 280 27.40 -2.20 -9.38
N THR A 281 27.25 -0.99 -8.84
CA THR A 281 27.71 -0.61 -7.50
C THR A 281 26.53 -0.28 -6.59
N VAL A 282 26.72 -0.44 -5.28
CA VAL A 282 25.74 -0.02 -4.27
C VAL A 282 26.45 0.72 -3.14
N CYS A 283 25.86 1.79 -2.67
CA CYS A 283 26.26 2.45 -1.44
C CYS A 283 25.33 1.99 -0.31
N CYS A 284 25.88 1.48 0.79
CA CYS A 284 25.09 0.98 1.90
C CYS A 284 25.69 1.34 3.27
N ALA A 285 24.85 1.32 4.30
CA ALA A 285 25.29 1.44 5.67
C ALA A 285 26.11 0.21 6.10
N PRO A 286 27.06 0.35 7.04
CA PRO A 286 27.85 -0.79 7.50
C PRO A 286 27.04 -1.96 8.06
N CYS A 287 25.85 -1.71 8.61
CA CYS A 287 24.95 -2.75 9.11
C CYS A 287 24.35 -3.60 7.98
N ASP A 288 24.29 -3.09 6.74
CA ASP A 288 23.66 -3.73 5.59
C ASP A 288 24.68 -4.42 4.67
N GLU A 289 25.99 -4.25 4.90
CA GLU A 289 27.05 -4.86 4.08
C GLU A 289 26.84 -6.36 3.87
N GLY A 290 26.52 -7.11 4.95
CA GLY A 290 26.29 -8.55 4.86
C GLY A 290 25.09 -8.94 3.99
N MET A 291 24.05 -8.12 3.97
CA MET A 291 22.90 -8.32 3.10
C MET A 291 23.30 -8.15 1.63
N TYR A 292 23.97 -7.05 1.28
CA TYR A 292 24.38 -6.79 -0.11
C TYR A 292 25.43 -7.80 -0.62
N GLN A 293 26.36 -8.25 0.26
CA GLN A 293 27.28 -9.35 -0.09
C GLN A 293 26.51 -10.64 -0.43
N ALA A 294 25.47 -10.98 0.33
CA ALA A 294 24.62 -12.13 0.04
C ALA A 294 23.76 -11.99 -1.24
N LEU A 295 23.64 -10.76 -1.76
CA LEU A 295 22.98 -10.43 -3.03
C LEU A 295 23.97 -10.35 -4.23
N GLY A 296 25.28 -10.61 -4.02
CA GLY A 296 26.28 -10.66 -5.06
C GLY A 296 27.13 -9.39 -5.22
N PHE A 297 27.02 -8.42 -4.30
CA PHE A 297 27.90 -7.24 -4.24
C PHE A 297 29.11 -7.55 -3.36
N ASP A 298 30.04 -8.37 -3.82
CA ASP A 298 31.12 -9.00 -3.03
C ASP A 298 32.45 -8.23 -3.08
N VAL A 299 32.57 -7.23 -3.95
CA VAL A 299 33.81 -6.43 -4.10
C VAL A 299 33.67 -5.08 -3.42
N ARG A 300 34.42 -4.87 -2.34
CA ARG A 300 34.45 -3.57 -1.65
C ARG A 300 35.32 -2.56 -2.40
N LEU A 301 34.71 -1.44 -2.85
CA LEU A 301 35.38 -0.42 -3.66
C LEU A 301 35.92 0.79 -2.86
N GLY A 302 35.72 0.82 -1.54
CA GLY A 302 36.19 1.93 -0.69
C GLY A 302 35.07 2.56 0.16
N SER A 303 35.23 3.83 0.52
CA SER A 303 34.25 4.61 1.30
C SER A 303 33.66 5.72 0.44
N THR A 304 32.38 6.00 0.57
CA THR A 304 31.70 7.10 -0.12
C THR A 304 31.57 8.30 0.81
N PHE A 305 31.80 9.51 0.28
CA PHE A 305 31.59 10.77 0.97
C PHE A 305 30.64 11.64 0.15
N ALA A 306 29.72 12.35 0.80
CA ALA A 306 28.81 13.28 0.16
C ALA A 306 29.11 14.73 0.59
N HIS A 307 28.94 15.67 -0.36
CA HIS A 307 28.77 17.07 -0.07
C HIS A 307 27.34 17.44 -0.41
N ILE A 308 26.61 17.87 0.60
CA ILE A 308 25.20 18.24 0.44
C ILE A 308 25.11 19.72 0.08
N VAL A 309 24.38 20.06 -0.97
CA VAL A 309 24.16 21.41 -1.49
C VAL A 309 22.73 21.87 -1.24
#